data_824aabb14313a6c1917d100a99d02cac
#
_entry.id   824aabb14313a6c1917d100a99d02cac
#
_cell.length_a   1.000
_cell.length_b   1.000
_cell.length_c   1.000
_cell.angle_alpha   90.00
_cell.angle_beta   90.00
_cell.angle_gamma   90.00
#
_symmetry.space_group_name_H-M   'P 1'
#
loop_
_entity.id
_entity.type
_entity.pdbx_description
1 polymer ?
#
loop_
_entity_poly.entity_id
_entity_poly.type
_entity_poly.pdbx_seq_one_letter_code
_entity_poly.pdbx_strand_id
1 'polypeptide(L)' 'MTEQKETLEKLLSAAKLHVPFDGWGDVTFNASCEDAGLDPQIARLYCPRGGLDLAIYYHRLCDQKLFE' A
#
# COMPACT_ATOMS: atom_id res chain seq x y z
N MET A 1 10.70 6.74 10.90
CA MET A 1 10.17 7.48 9.77
C MET A 1 10.53 6.87 8.43
N THR A 2 11.83 6.63 8.18
CA THR A 2 12.30 5.98 6.97
C THR A 2 11.71 4.58 6.81
N GLU A 3 11.64 3.86 7.92
CA GLU A 3 11.14 2.49 7.95
C GLU A 3 9.67 2.39 7.53
N GLN A 4 8.84 3.32 8.02
CA GLN A 4 7.42 3.37 7.66
C GLN A 4 7.26 3.66 6.17
N LYS A 5 8.02 4.62 5.66
CA LYS A 5 7.97 4.98 4.25
C LYS A 5 8.36 3.81 3.35
N GLU A 6 9.44 3.11 3.72
CA GLU A 6 9.90 1.95 2.96
C GLU A 6 8.85 0.84 2.95
N THR A 7 8.21 0.59 4.10
CA THR A 7 7.16 -0.40 4.21
C THR A 7 5.98 -0.06 3.31
N LEU A 8 5.53 1.20 3.33
CA LEU A 8 4.43 1.65 2.49
C LEU A 8 4.78 1.57 1.01
N GLU A 9 6.01 1.91 0.65
CA GLU A 9 6.45 1.80 -0.75
C GLU A 9 6.46 0.36 -1.23
N LYS A 10 6.91 -0.58 -0.41
CA LYS A 10 6.89 -2.00 -0.75
C LYS A 10 5.47 -2.50 -0.92
N LEU A 11 4.57 -2.14 -0.01
CA LEU A 11 3.17 -2.52 -0.10
C LEU A 11 2.53 -1.95 -1.35
N LEU A 12 2.80 -0.68 -1.63
CA LEU A 12 2.23 -0.02 -2.80
C LEU A 12 2.72 -0.65 -4.10
N SER A 13 4.01 -0.96 -4.19
CA SER A 13 4.57 -1.61 -5.37
C SER A 13 3.91 -2.96 -5.62
N ALA A 14 3.70 -3.74 -4.56
CA ALA A 14 3.01 -5.03 -4.67
C ALA A 14 1.54 -4.82 -5.04
N ALA A 15 0.88 -3.84 -4.42
CA ALA A 15 -0.54 -3.56 -4.66
C ALA A 15 -0.82 -3.21 -6.12
N LYS A 16 0.08 -2.49 -6.77
CA LYS A 16 -0.09 -2.11 -8.17
C LYS A 16 -0.27 -3.30 -9.10
N LEU A 17 0.28 -4.46 -8.73
CA LEU A 17 0.14 -5.68 -9.52
C LEU A 17 -1.25 -6.31 -9.35
N HIS A 18 -1.91 -6.06 -8.21
CA HIS A 18 -3.21 -6.66 -7.90
C HIS A 18 -4.40 -5.73 -8.17
N VAL A 19 -4.19 -4.42 -8.10
CA VAL A 19 -5.25 -3.43 -8.24
C VAL A 19 -6.06 -3.58 -9.54
N PRO A 20 -5.44 -3.83 -10.72
CA PRO A 20 -6.21 -3.97 -11.95
C PRO A 20 -7.21 -5.12 -11.92
N PHE A 21 -6.99 -6.10 -11.04
CA PHE A 21 -7.87 -7.28 -10.94
C PHE A 21 -8.79 -7.21 -9.74
N ASP A 22 -8.27 -6.76 -8.60
CA ASP A 22 -8.96 -6.84 -7.31
C ASP A 22 -9.36 -5.48 -6.72
N GLY A 23 -8.87 -4.40 -7.30
CA GLY A 23 -9.12 -3.05 -6.78
C GLY A 23 -8.35 -2.76 -5.50
N TRP A 24 -8.76 -1.69 -4.81
CA TRP A 24 -8.11 -1.23 -3.58
C TRP A 24 -8.88 -1.76 -2.35
N GLY A 25 -8.97 -3.06 -2.20
CA GLY A 25 -9.68 -3.66 -1.08
C GLY A 25 -8.78 -4.49 -0.17
N ASP A 26 -9.40 -5.21 0.78
CA ASP A 26 -8.67 -6.06 1.71
C ASP A 26 -7.95 -7.20 1.00
N VAL A 27 -8.51 -7.72 -0.08
CA VAL A 27 -7.87 -8.77 -0.86
C VAL A 27 -6.53 -8.28 -1.39
N THR A 28 -6.52 -7.09 -1.98
CA THR A 28 -5.29 -6.48 -2.50
C THR A 28 -4.31 -6.19 -1.37
N PHE A 29 -4.80 -5.67 -0.23
CA PHE A 29 -3.94 -5.39 0.90
C PHE A 29 -3.26 -6.66 1.42
N ASN A 30 -4.01 -7.72 1.62
CA ASN A 30 -3.47 -8.99 2.11
C ASN A 30 -2.49 -9.61 1.11
N ALA A 31 -2.81 -9.58 -0.18
CA ALA A 31 -1.93 -10.09 -1.22
C ALA A 31 -0.63 -9.27 -1.29
N SER A 32 -0.74 -7.96 -1.11
CA SER A 32 0.43 -7.08 -1.10
C SER A 32 1.34 -7.37 0.07
N CYS A 33 0.78 -7.62 1.25
CA CYS A 33 1.56 -7.99 2.44
C CYS A 33 2.32 -9.29 2.20
N GLU A 34 1.65 -10.28 1.62
CA GLU A 34 2.26 -11.56 1.32
C GLU A 34 3.41 -11.41 0.32
N ASP A 35 3.18 -10.66 -0.76
CA ASP A 35 4.20 -10.42 -1.78
C ASP A 35 5.40 -9.65 -1.23
N ALA A 36 5.15 -8.73 -0.32
CA ALA A 36 6.20 -7.93 0.30
C ALA A 36 6.91 -8.65 1.46
N GLY A 37 6.41 -9.81 1.86
CA GLY A 37 6.97 -10.56 2.97
C GLY A 37 6.66 -9.94 4.32
N LEU A 38 5.52 -9.24 4.44
CA LEU A 38 5.10 -8.56 5.66
C LEU A 38 3.92 -9.28 6.31
N ASP A 39 3.90 -9.26 7.66
CA ASP A 39 2.76 -9.76 8.40
C ASP A 39 1.61 -8.74 8.25
N PRO A 40 0.40 -9.17 7.79
CA PRO A 40 -0.72 -8.26 7.65
C PRO A 40 -1.08 -7.51 8.95
N GLN A 41 -0.89 -8.15 10.11
CA GLN A 41 -1.16 -7.49 11.37
C GLN A 41 -0.20 -6.34 11.63
N ILE A 42 1.07 -6.52 11.29
CA ILE A 42 2.07 -5.45 11.41
C ILE A 42 1.80 -4.36 10.39
N ALA A 43 1.46 -4.74 9.16
CA ALA A 43 1.16 -3.77 8.11
C ALA A 43 -0.04 -2.90 8.48
N ARG A 44 -1.03 -3.44 9.21
CA ARG A 44 -2.20 -2.67 9.64
C ARG A 44 -1.86 -1.62 10.70
N LEU A 45 -0.70 -1.69 11.33
CA LEU A 45 -0.24 -0.61 12.20
C LEU A 45 0.07 0.65 11.39
N TYR A 46 0.49 0.48 10.15
CA TYR A 46 0.75 1.61 9.24
C TYR A 46 -0.48 1.96 8.41
N CYS A 47 -1.33 0.97 8.12
CA CYS A 47 -2.51 1.12 7.29
C CYS A 47 -3.73 0.54 8.03
N PRO A 48 -4.27 1.25 9.04
CA PRO A 48 -5.39 0.71 9.84
C PRO A 48 -6.61 0.34 9.01
N ARG A 49 -6.82 1.02 7.89
CA ARG A 49 -7.94 0.75 6.98
C ARG A 49 -7.54 -0.12 5.80
N GLY A 50 -6.34 -0.70 5.83
CA GLY A 50 -5.86 -1.62 4.81
C GLY A 50 -5.71 -0.98 3.44
N GLY A 51 -6.38 -1.57 2.43
CA GLY A 51 -6.24 -1.11 1.05
C GLY A 51 -6.64 0.34 0.84
N LEU A 52 -7.60 0.85 1.62
CA LEU A 52 -8.01 2.24 1.51
C LEU A 52 -6.86 3.20 1.84
N ASP A 53 -6.09 2.89 2.89
CA ASP A 53 -4.94 3.71 3.25
C ASP A 53 -3.85 3.67 2.19
N LEU A 54 -3.65 2.53 1.54
CA LEU A 54 -2.73 2.41 0.42
C LEU A 54 -3.18 3.28 -0.76
N ALA A 55 -4.48 3.28 -1.05
CA ALA A 55 -5.02 4.09 -2.13
C ALA A 55 -4.80 5.58 -1.87
N ILE A 56 -5.04 6.02 -0.63
CA ILE A 56 -4.81 7.41 -0.23
C ILE A 56 -3.34 7.77 -0.38
N TYR A 57 -2.46 6.90 0.05
CA TYR A 57 -1.02 7.12 -0.07
C TYR A 57 -0.60 7.23 -1.53
N TYR A 58 -1.13 6.38 -2.38
CA TYR A 58 -0.84 6.42 -3.82
C TYR A 58 -1.29 7.75 -4.44
N HIS A 59 -2.48 8.21 -4.09
CA HIS A 59 -2.99 9.48 -4.60
C HIS A 59 -2.10 10.65 -4.18
N ARG A 60 -1.63 10.65 -2.94
CA ARG A 60 -0.73 11.69 -2.45
C ARG A 60 0.59 11.72 -3.23
N LEU A 61 1.13 10.55 -3.53
CA LEU A 61 2.35 10.46 -4.33
C LEU A 61 2.14 11.00 -5.74
N CYS A 62 0.99 10.67 -6.35
CA CYS A 62 0.66 11.17 -7.68
C CYS A 62 0.52 12.69 -7.67
N ASP A 63 -0.15 13.24 -6.65
CA ASP A 63 -0.31 14.69 -6.53
C ASP A 63 1.02 15.39 -6.39
N GLN A 64 1.92 14.83 -5.59
CA GLN A 64 3.26 15.42 -5.41
C GLN A 64 4.01 15.46 -6.74
N LYS A 65 3.92 14.40 -7.53
CA LYS A 65 4.60 14.34 -8.83
C LYS A 65 4.02 15.34 -9.84
N LEU A 66 2.73 15.63 -9.74
CA LEU A 66 2.10 16.60 -10.61
C LEU A 66 2.59 18.02 -10.37
N PHE A 67 2.99 18.33 -9.16
CA PHE A 67 3.44 19.67 -8.78
C PHE A 67 4.95 19.84 -8.81
N GLU A 68 5.67 18.78 -9.13
CA GLU A 68 7.10 18.84 -9.35
C GLU A 68 7.38 18.96 -10.85
#